data_855244333b3233b595089da2eb679916
#
_entry.id   855244333b3233b595089da2eb679916
#
_cell.length_a   1.000
_cell.length_b   1.000
_cell.length_c   1.000
_cell.angle_alpha   90.00
_cell.angle_beta   90.00
_cell.angle_gamma   90.00
#
_symmetry.space_group_name_H-M   'P 1'
#
loop_
_entity.id
_entity.type
_entity.pdbx_description
1 polymer ?
#
loop_
_entity_poly.entity_id
_entity_poly.type
_entity_poly.pdbx_seq_one_letter_code
_entity_poly.pdbx_strand_id
1 'polypeptide(L)'
;MKLRSQFFKQSLLLQQQLSSIEGNVEMTKTFSTKELEKATDNFNWNRILGQGGQGTVYKGMLVDGRIVAIKKSKVLDEEKVKDFINEVVILTQINHRNIVKLLGCCLETEVPLLVYEFIPNGTLFQYIHDENEDFPLSWERRLTIASEVASALSYLHSAASTPIYHRDVKSLNILLDEKYRAKVSDFGTSRSIAIDQTHLTTNVQGTFGALLPRGNGLSGHPIRRL
;
A
#
# COMPACT_ATOMS: atom_id res chain seq x y z
N MET A 1 -1.47 26.58 -10.02
CA MET A 1 -0.64 27.26 -8.99
C MET A 1 -1.03 26.92 -7.55
N LYS A 2 -2.29 26.97 -7.13
CA LYS A 2 -2.71 26.72 -5.73
C LYS A 2 -2.32 25.30 -5.21
N LEU A 3 -2.55 24.23 -5.98
CA LEU A 3 -2.25 22.85 -5.58
C LEU A 3 -0.75 22.60 -5.34
N ARG A 4 0.13 23.15 -6.19
CA ARG A 4 1.60 23.08 -5.99
C ARG A 4 2.04 23.75 -4.69
N SER A 5 1.49 24.94 -4.40
CA SER A 5 1.82 25.66 -3.16
C SER A 5 1.29 24.94 -1.93
N GLN A 6 0.13 24.29 -2.03
CA GLN A 6 -0.46 23.51 -0.95
C GLN A 6 0.31 22.21 -0.70
N PHE A 7 0.68 21.49 -1.77
CA PHE A 7 1.54 20.31 -1.69
C PHE A 7 2.89 20.65 -1.07
N PHE A 8 3.54 21.72 -1.51
CA PHE A 8 4.82 22.15 -0.96
C PHE A 8 4.75 22.49 0.53
N LYS A 9 3.68 23.17 0.98
CA LYS A 9 3.46 23.42 2.41
C LYS A 9 3.24 22.12 3.20
N GLN A 10 2.44 21.20 2.67
CA GLN A 10 2.18 19.90 3.31
C GLN A 10 3.41 18.99 3.33
N SER A 11 4.23 19.00 2.26
CA SER A 11 5.48 18.25 2.22
C SER A 11 6.50 18.78 3.22
N LEU A 12 6.55 20.10 3.43
CA LEU A 12 7.40 20.72 4.45
C LEU A 12 6.96 20.32 5.87
N LEU A 13 5.66 20.34 6.14
CA LEU A 13 5.09 19.86 7.40
C LEU A 13 5.38 18.37 7.62
N LEU A 14 5.24 17.55 6.56
CA LEU A 14 5.56 16.14 6.62
C LEU A 14 7.06 15.91 6.91
N GLN A 15 7.96 16.67 6.27
CA GLN A 15 9.39 16.62 6.58
C GLN A 15 9.68 16.98 8.03
N GLN A 16 9.03 18.03 8.57
CA GLN A 16 9.16 18.40 9.97
C GLN A 16 8.62 17.33 10.92
N GLN A 17 7.50 16.70 10.58
CA GLN A 17 6.96 15.57 11.35
C GLN A 17 7.87 14.34 11.30
N LEU A 18 8.42 14.00 10.14
CA LEU A 18 9.35 12.88 9.99
C LEU A 18 10.65 13.14 10.77
N SER A 19 11.18 14.37 10.77
CA SER A 19 12.37 14.74 11.54
C SER A 19 12.12 14.82 13.06
N SER A 20 10.89 15.08 13.51
CA SER A 20 10.55 15.06 14.94
C SER A 20 10.35 13.66 15.53
N ILE A 21 10.17 12.64 14.68
CA ILE A 21 10.04 11.23 15.08
C ILE A 21 11.43 10.55 15.30
N GLU A 22 12.52 11.30 15.17
CA GLU A 22 13.92 10.85 15.20
C GLU A 22 14.40 10.08 16.44
N GLY A 23 13.52 9.74 17.37
CA GLY A 23 13.92 9.05 18.62
C GLY A 23 13.95 7.53 18.58
N ASN A 24 13.19 6.81 17.72
CA ASN A 24 13.02 5.35 17.85
C ASN A 24 12.56 4.56 16.62
N VAL A 25 12.51 5.13 15.41
CA VAL A 25 12.08 4.40 14.21
C VAL A 25 13.22 4.40 13.19
N GLU A 26 13.50 3.25 12.57
CA GLU A 26 14.37 3.18 11.37
C GLU A 26 13.87 4.23 10.37
N MET A 27 14.64 5.35 10.29
CA MET A 27 14.21 6.56 9.60
C MET A 27 13.78 6.29 8.17
N THR A 28 12.59 6.74 7.83
CA THR A 28 12.10 6.79 6.45
C THR A 28 13.02 7.72 5.65
N LYS A 29 13.82 7.16 4.75
CA LYS A 29 14.81 7.91 3.96
C LYS A 29 14.11 8.87 3.01
N THR A 30 14.56 10.13 2.95
CA THR A 30 14.20 11.04 1.84
C THR A 30 15.12 10.76 0.66
N PHE A 31 14.54 10.37 -0.47
CA PHE A 31 15.24 10.11 -1.72
C PHE A 31 15.19 11.35 -2.63
N SER A 32 16.27 11.61 -3.35
CA SER A 32 16.26 12.63 -4.41
C SER A 32 15.62 12.08 -5.69
N THR A 33 15.09 12.98 -6.52
CA THR A 33 14.56 12.63 -7.84
C THR A 33 15.60 11.90 -8.68
N LYS A 34 16.85 12.40 -8.70
CA LYS A 34 17.96 11.81 -9.47
C LYS A 34 18.29 10.37 -9.05
N GLU A 35 18.23 10.06 -7.72
CA GLU A 35 18.41 8.70 -7.24
C GLU A 35 17.34 7.76 -7.79
N LEU A 36 16.06 8.20 -7.77
CA LEU A 36 14.94 7.36 -8.21
C LEU A 36 14.85 7.26 -9.74
N GLU A 37 15.18 8.30 -10.48
CA GLU A 37 15.35 8.25 -11.94
C GLU A 37 16.43 7.25 -12.33
N LYS A 38 17.61 7.33 -11.70
CA LYS A 38 18.70 6.37 -11.95
C LYS A 38 18.29 4.95 -11.57
N ALA A 39 17.63 4.76 -10.41
CA ALA A 39 17.20 3.45 -9.94
C ALA A 39 16.19 2.77 -10.89
N THR A 40 15.34 3.55 -11.56
CA THR A 40 14.28 3.08 -12.45
C THR A 40 14.64 3.16 -13.95
N ASP A 41 15.85 3.57 -14.29
CA ASP A 41 16.25 3.85 -15.67
C ASP A 41 15.28 4.87 -16.31
N ASN A 42 15.15 6.04 -15.67
CA ASN A 42 14.23 7.13 -16.02
C ASN A 42 12.75 6.68 -16.10
N PHE A 43 12.30 5.88 -15.12
CA PHE A 43 10.95 5.30 -15.09
C PHE A 43 10.62 4.51 -16.37
N ASN A 44 11.58 3.71 -16.81
CA ASN A 44 11.48 2.88 -18.02
C ASN A 44 10.27 1.94 -17.91
N TRP A 45 9.51 1.83 -19.01
CA TRP A 45 8.32 0.99 -19.09
C TRP A 45 8.61 -0.49 -18.82
N ASN A 46 9.80 -0.99 -19.17
CA ASN A 46 10.24 -2.37 -18.87
C ASN A 46 10.41 -2.65 -17.37
N ARG A 47 10.40 -1.61 -16.54
CA ARG A 47 10.52 -1.73 -15.09
C ARG A 47 9.18 -1.62 -14.36
N ILE A 48 8.07 -1.57 -15.09
CA ILE A 48 6.73 -1.51 -14.49
C ILE A 48 6.42 -2.86 -13.86
N LEU A 49 6.11 -2.83 -12.55
CA LEU A 49 5.60 -3.97 -11.77
C LEU A 49 4.08 -4.04 -11.79
N GLY A 50 3.42 -2.87 -11.83
CA GLY A 50 1.98 -2.76 -11.86
C GLY A 50 1.51 -1.35 -12.20
N GLN A 51 0.31 -1.25 -12.77
CA GLN A 51 -0.30 0.01 -13.15
C GLN A 51 -1.79 -0.03 -12.85
N GLY A 52 -2.30 1.02 -12.19
CA GLY A 52 -3.70 1.10 -11.78
C GLY A 52 -4.19 2.55 -11.62
N GLY A 53 -5.36 2.73 -11.02
CA GLY A 53 -5.94 4.04 -10.72
C GLY A 53 -5.09 4.88 -9.75
N GLN A 54 -4.39 4.25 -8.84
CA GLN A 54 -3.53 4.89 -7.85
C GLN A 54 -2.20 5.40 -8.42
N GLY A 55 -1.72 4.84 -9.55
CA GLY A 55 -0.44 5.20 -10.14
C GLY A 55 0.24 4.03 -10.84
N THR A 56 1.55 4.18 -11.03
CA THR A 56 2.41 3.15 -11.61
C THR A 56 3.50 2.78 -10.60
N VAL A 57 3.73 1.50 -10.40
CA VAL A 57 4.80 0.97 -9.55
C VAL A 57 5.93 0.45 -10.42
N TYR A 58 7.14 0.91 -10.16
CA TYR A 58 8.35 0.55 -10.89
C TYR A 58 9.30 -0.27 -10.03
N LYS A 59 9.98 -1.25 -10.62
CA LYS A 59 11.13 -1.91 -10.02
C LYS A 59 12.35 -0.99 -10.14
N GLY A 60 12.98 -0.67 -9.01
CA GLY A 60 14.19 0.12 -8.96
C GLY A 60 15.35 -0.68 -8.38
N MET A 61 16.58 -0.29 -8.74
CA MET A 61 17.81 -0.77 -8.12
C MET A 61 18.60 0.43 -7.61
N LEU A 62 18.72 0.53 -6.28
CA LEU A 62 19.46 1.61 -5.63
C LEU A 62 20.98 1.44 -5.85
N VAL A 63 21.75 2.48 -5.59
CA VAL A 63 23.21 2.47 -5.74
C VAL A 63 23.91 1.49 -4.81
N ASP A 64 23.29 1.13 -3.70
CA ASP A 64 23.77 0.11 -2.75
C ASP A 64 23.40 -1.33 -3.16
N GLY A 65 22.79 -1.51 -4.33
CA GLY A 65 22.38 -2.81 -4.87
C GLY A 65 21.02 -3.31 -4.39
N ARG A 66 20.34 -2.63 -3.47
CA ARG A 66 19.00 -3.02 -3.01
C ARG A 66 17.97 -2.85 -4.11
N ILE A 67 17.12 -3.87 -4.28
CA ILE A 67 15.96 -3.79 -5.16
C ILE A 67 14.78 -3.21 -4.37
N VAL A 68 14.07 -2.26 -4.97
CA VAL A 68 12.95 -1.52 -4.36
C VAL A 68 11.77 -1.45 -5.31
N ALA A 69 10.58 -1.21 -4.76
CA ALA A 69 9.38 -0.85 -5.51
C ALA A 69 9.10 0.65 -5.34
N ILE A 70 8.93 1.38 -6.44
CA ILE A 70 8.74 2.83 -6.45
C ILE A 70 7.37 3.14 -7.03
N LYS A 71 6.45 3.60 -6.17
CA LYS A 71 5.08 4.01 -6.55
C LYS A 71 5.09 5.48 -6.96
N LYS A 72 4.67 5.75 -8.20
CA LYS A 72 4.50 7.08 -8.76
C LYS A 72 3.02 7.32 -9.06
N SER A 73 2.41 8.29 -8.38
CA SER A 73 1.00 8.65 -8.61
C SER A 73 0.81 9.22 -10.03
N LYS A 74 -0.37 9.04 -10.63
CA LYS A 74 -0.64 9.53 -12.02
C LYS A 74 -0.92 11.02 -12.07
N VAL A 75 -1.66 11.53 -11.12
CA VAL A 75 -2.17 12.92 -11.10
C VAL A 75 -1.99 13.49 -9.70
N LEU A 76 -1.64 14.75 -9.62
CA LEU A 76 -1.64 15.51 -8.38
C LEU A 76 -3.01 16.20 -8.23
N ASP A 77 -3.89 15.60 -7.44
CA ASP A 77 -5.10 16.22 -6.91
C ASP A 77 -5.06 16.23 -5.37
N GLU A 78 -5.98 16.95 -4.73
CA GLU A 78 -5.99 17.09 -3.27
C GLU A 78 -6.22 15.76 -2.55
N GLU A 79 -6.98 14.85 -3.15
CA GLU A 79 -7.29 13.54 -2.58
C GLU A 79 -6.03 12.65 -2.60
N LYS A 80 -5.32 12.63 -3.72
CA LYS A 80 -4.08 11.86 -3.87
C LYS A 80 -2.95 12.36 -2.96
N VAL A 81 -2.86 13.67 -2.74
CA VAL A 81 -1.93 14.24 -1.76
C VAL A 81 -2.26 13.77 -0.35
N LYS A 82 -3.54 13.78 0.03
CA LYS A 82 -4.00 13.26 1.33
C LYS A 82 -3.72 11.78 1.48
N ASP A 83 -4.00 10.96 0.45
CA ASP A 83 -3.71 9.53 0.45
C ASP A 83 -2.22 9.27 0.62
N PHE A 84 -1.36 10.02 -0.09
CA PHE A 84 0.09 9.92 0.02
C PHE A 84 0.57 10.24 1.45
N ILE A 85 0.17 11.37 2.03
CA ILE A 85 0.56 11.77 3.38
C ILE A 85 0.09 10.73 4.40
N ASN A 86 -1.17 10.29 4.26
CA ASN A 86 -1.75 9.28 5.12
C ASN A 86 -0.97 7.95 5.06
N GLU A 87 -0.59 7.51 3.86
CA GLU A 87 0.20 6.29 3.66
C GLU A 87 1.58 6.39 4.33
N VAL A 88 2.27 7.53 4.16
CA VAL A 88 3.56 7.79 4.84
C VAL A 88 3.40 7.77 6.35
N VAL A 89 2.46 8.55 6.90
CA VAL A 89 2.26 8.67 8.36
C VAL A 89 1.92 7.32 8.98
N ILE A 90 1.05 6.55 8.34
CA ILE A 90 0.67 5.22 8.84
C ILE A 90 1.86 4.26 8.79
N LEU A 91 2.50 4.12 7.63
CA LEU A 91 3.56 3.13 7.44
C LEU A 91 4.85 3.43 8.22
N THR A 92 5.11 4.69 8.58
CA THR A 92 6.23 5.04 9.46
C THR A 92 6.01 4.61 10.92
N GLN A 93 4.78 4.36 11.32
CA GLN A 93 4.42 3.92 12.68
C GLN A 93 4.22 2.40 12.80
N ILE A 94 4.27 1.68 11.68
CA ILE A 94 3.96 0.26 11.61
C ILE A 94 5.23 -0.54 11.35
N ASN A 95 5.43 -1.60 12.15
CA ASN A 95 6.45 -2.60 11.90
C ASN A 95 5.85 -3.99 12.14
N HIS A 96 5.42 -4.64 11.06
CA HIS A 96 4.86 -6.00 11.12
C HIS A 96 5.29 -6.82 9.91
N ARG A 97 5.66 -8.09 10.15
CA ARG A 97 6.22 -8.98 9.11
C ARG A 97 5.31 -9.19 7.88
N ASN A 98 3.99 -9.10 8.06
CA ASN A 98 2.99 -9.27 7.02
C ASN A 98 2.41 -7.94 6.50
N ILE A 99 3.12 -6.84 6.72
CA ILE A 99 2.83 -5.52 6.14
C ILE A 99 4.05 -5.10 5.32
N VAL A 100 3.81 -4.47 4.17
CA VAL A 100 4.87 -3.94 3.31
C VAL A 100 5.62 -2.82 4.03
N LYS A 101 6.96 -2.84 3.98
CA LYS A 101 7.81 -1.82 4.61
C LYS A 101 7.98 -0.62 3.69
N LEU A 102 7.66 0.57 4.17
CA LEU A 102 8.02 1.83 3.54
C LEU A 102 9.50 2.13 3.85
N LEU A 103 10.31 2.33 2.82
CA LEU A 103 11.73 2.66 2.94
C LEU A 103 11.99 4.16 2.86
N GLY A 104 11.08 4.91 2.21
CA GLY A 104 11.20 6.34 2.09
C GLY A 104 10.25 6.95 1.08
N CYS A 105 10.44 8.25 0.86
CA CYS A 105 9.69 9.00 -0.12
C CYS A 105 10.57 10.03 -0.85
N CYS A 106 10.10 10.53 -1.99
CA CYS A 106 10.68 11.68 -2.67
C CYS A 106 9.61 12.78 -2.76
N LEU A 107 9.96 13.97 -2.30
CA LEU A 107 9.09 15.15 -2.24
C LEU A 107 9.55 16.25 -3.21
N GLU A 108 10.61 16.01 -3.99
CA GLU A 108 11.19 16.99 -4.92
C GLU A 108 10.39 17.09 -6.23
N THR A 109 9.58 16.08 -6.55
CA THR A 109 8.81 15.99 -7.78
C THR A 109 7.43 16.63 -7.64
N GLU A 110 6.82 17.04 -8.76
CA GLU A 110 5.43 17.53 -8.76
C GLU A 110 4.43 16.50 -8.23
N VAL A 111 4.73 15.23 -8.48
CA VAL A 111 3.96 14.09 -8.01
C VAL A 111 4.85 13.29 -7.07
N PRO A 112 4.46 13.13 -5.79
CA PRO A 112 5.30 12.46 -4.81
C PRO A 112 5.52 10.99 -5.15
N LEU A 113 6.69 10.48 -4.74
CA LEU A 113 7.07 9.09 -4.95
C LEU A 113 7.21 8.40 -3.60
N LEU A 114 6.73 7.16 -3.51
CA LEU A 114 6.91 6.28 -2.36
C LEU A 114 7.86 5.14 -2.72
N VAL A 115 8.77 4.81 -1.81
CA VAL A 115 9.76 3.76 -2.00
C VAL A 115 9.53 2.67 -0.96
N TYR A 116 9.26 1.45 -1.42
CA TYR A 116 8.96 0.28 -0.60
C TYR A 116 9.99 -0.83 -0.76
N GLU A 117 10.00 -1.76 0.17
CA GLU A 117 10.64 -3.05 -0.04
C GLU A 117 10.09 -3.72 -1.31
N PHE A 118 10.95 -4.38 -2.07
CA PHE A 118 10.52 -5.12 -3.26
C PHE A 118 10.00 -6.50 -2.85
N ILE A 119 8.80 -6.84 -3.31
CA ILE A 119 8.15 -8.13 -3.06
C ILE A 119 8.11 -8.92 -4.38
N PRO A 120 8.84 -10.06 -4.49
CA PRO A 120 9.17 -10.66 -5.78
C PRO A 120 8.04 -11.42 -6.47
N ASN A 121 7.11 -12.04 -5.72
CA ASN A 121 6.11 -12.93 -6.30
C ASN A 121 4.78 -12.25 -6.63
N GLY A 122 4.75 -10.92 -6.77
CA GLY A 122 3.57 -10.19 -7.24
C GLY A 122 2.39 -10.25 -6.27
N THR A 123 1.17 -10.22 -6.78
CA THR A 123 -0.07 -10.12 -6.01
C THR A 123 -0.77 -11.48 -5.86
N LEU A 124 -1.47 -11.67 -4.74
CA LEU A 124 -2.34 -12.84 -4.55
C LEU A 124 -3.41 -12.93 -5.65
N PHE A 125 -3.83 -11.79 -6.23
CA PHE A 125 -4.80 -11.75 -7.33
C PHE A 125 -4.32 -12.58 -8.53
N GLN A 126 -3.05 -12.49 -8.91
CA GLN A 126 -2.47 -13.23 -10.03
C GLN A 126 -2.61 -14.75 -9.81
N TYR A 127 -2.34 -15.24 -8.59
CA TYR A 127 -2.45 -16.67 -8.25
C TYR A 127 -3.88 -17.21 -8.09
N ILE A 128 -4.87 -16.32 -7.95
CA ILE A 128 -6.27 -16.72 -7.84
C ILE A 128 -6.94 -16.72 -9.21
N HIS A 129 -6.53 -15.81 -10.11
CA HIS A 129 -7.23 -15.54 -11.37
C HIS A 129 -6.41 -15.86 -12.62
N ASP A 130 -5.11 -16.14 -12.51
CA ASP A 130 -4.29 -16.55 -13.63
C ASP A 130 -4.59 -18.04 -13.92
N GLU A 131 -5.05 -18.32 -15.13
CA GLU A 131 -5.38 -19.68 -15.59
C GLU A 131 -4.13 -20.52 -15.95
N ASN A 132 -2.94 -19.93 -15.89
CA ASN A 132 -1.69 -20.63 -16.08
C ASN A 132 -1.40 -21.55 -14.88
N GLU A 133 -1.67 -22.84 -15.06
CA GLU A 133 -1.63 -23.89 -14.03
C GLU A 133 -0.24 -24.21 -13.47
N ASP A 134 0.82 -23.51 -13.86
CA ASP A 134 2.20 -23.92 -13.53
C ASP A 134 2.51 -23.87 -12.01
N PHE A 135 1.79 -23.06 -11.21
CA PHE A 135 1.94 -23.03 -9.75
C PHE A 135 0.63 -22.68 -9.02
N PRO A 136 -0.34 -23.60 -8.94
CA PRO A 136 -1.54 -23.35 -8.16
C PRO A 136 -1.18 -23.28 -6.67
N LEU A 137 -1.64 -22.24 -5.97
CA LEU A 137 -1.53 -22.18 -4.51
C LEU A 137 -2.33 -23.33 -3.89
N SER A 138 -1.65 -24.25 -3.16
CA SER A 138 -2.33 -25.31 -2.42
C SER A 138 -3.31 -24.74 -1.40
N TRP A 139 -4.29 -25.56 -1.00
CA TRP A 139 -5.27 -25.16 0.01
C TRP A 139 -4.60 -24.74 1.33
N GLU A 140 -3.59 -25.45 1.78
CA GLU A 140 -2.82 -25.12 2.99
C GLU A 140 -2.12 -23.77 2.84
N ARG A 141 -1.56 -23.48 1.65
CA ARG A 141 -0.93 -22.17 1.41
C ARG A 141 -1.95 -21.04 1.43
N ARG A 142 -3.15 -21.26 0.85
CA ARG A 142 -4.26 -20.28 0.90
C ARG A 142 -4.68 -19.98 2.34
N LEU A 143 -4.81 -21.00 3.19
CA LEU A 143 -5.11 -20.83 4.62
C LEU A 143 -4.00 -20.11 5.37
N THR A 144 -2.73 -20.42 5.06
CA THR A 144 -1.57 -19.72 5.63
C THR A 144 -1.62 -18.23 5.28
N ILE A 145 -1.82 -17.89 4.01
CA ILE A 145 -1.94 -16.49 3.54
C ILE A 145 -3.11 -15.80 4.25
N ALA A 146 -4.27 -16.44 4.36
CA ALA A 146 -5.41 -15.87 5.08
C ALA A 146 -5.11 -15.60 6.55
N SER A 147 -4.43 -16.51 7.24
CA SER A 147 -3.99 -16.36 8.63
C SER A 147 -2.98 -15.21 8.79
N GLU A 148 -2.03 -15.09 7.85
CA GLU A 148 -1.03 -14.02 7.85
C GLU A 148 -1.67 -12.64 7.63
N VAL A 149 -2.64 -12.52 6.71
CA VAL A 149 -3.43 -11.30 6.50
C VAL A 149 -4.25 -10.97 7.75
N ALA A 150 -4.92 -11.96 8.36
CA ALA A 150 -5.66 -11.76 9.59
C ALA A 150 -4.75 -11.29 10.74
N SER A 151 -3.52 -11.82 10.85
CA SER A 151 -2.51 -11.37 11.81
C SER A 151 -2.12 -9.91 11.59
N ALA A 152 -1.90 -9.50 10.33
CA ALA A 152 -1.61 -8.10 10.00
C ALA A 152 -2.77 -7.17 10.39
N LEU A 153 -4.01 -7.54 10.06
CA LEU A 153 -5.19 -6.75 10.41
C LEU A 153 -5.42 -6.68 11.93
N SER A 154 -5.23 -7.77 12.64
CA SER A 154 -5.30 -7.80 14.11
C SER A 154 -4.26 -6.85 14.73
N TYR A 155 -3.03 -6.85 14.23
CA TYR A 155 -1.99 -5.91 14.65
C TYR A 155 -2.42 -4.45 14.40
N LEU A 156 -2.94 -4.13 13.23
CA LEU A 156 -3.41 -2.78 12.89
C LEU A 156 -4.55 -2.31 13.80
N HIS A 157 -5.45 -3.21 14.18
CA HIS A 157 -6.62 -2.87 14.98
C HIS A 157 -6.33 -2.76 16.48
N SER A 158 -5.32 -3.45 17.00
CA SER A 158 -5.14 -3.59 18.45
C SER A 158 -3.74 -3.29 18.97
N ALA A 159 -2.69 -3.48 18.17
CA ALA A 159 -1.30 -3.34 18.62
C ALA A 159 -0.63 -2.04 18.12
N ALA A 160 -1.19 -1.35 17.14
CA ALA A 160 -0.76 -0.01 16.77
C ALA A 160 -1.15 0.99 17.88
N SER A 161 -0.38 2.08 18.04
CA SER A 161 -0.63 3.12 19.05
C SER A 161 -2.02 3.73 18.97
N THR A 162 -2.58 3.77 17.78
CA THR A 162 -3.98 4.09 17.46
C THR A 162 -4.52 3.05 16.50
N PRO A 163 -5.77 2.55 16.68
CA PRO A 163 -6.36 1.59 15.74
C PRO A 163 -6.35 2.11 14.31
N ILE A 164 -5.85 1.29 13.39
CA ILE A 164 -5.75 1.61 11.97
C ILE A 164 -6.63 0.63 11.18
N TYR A 165 -7.58 1.17 10.43
CA TYR A 165 -8.45 0.40 9.54
C TYR A 165 -7.98 0.55 8.11
N HIS A 166 -7.64 -0.56 7.45
CA HIS A 166 -7.06 -0.57 6.10
C HIS A 166 -8.04 -0.08 5.02
N ARG A 167 -9.30 -0.51 5.09
CA ARG A 167 -10.45 -0.09 4.25
C ARG A 167 -10.42 -0.53 2.79
N ASP A 168 -9.33 -1.12 2.30
CA ASP A 168 -9.24 -1.65 0.93
C ASP A 168 -8.51 -3.00 0.90
N VAL A 169 -8.93 -3.95 1.75
CA VAL A 169 -8.38 -5.31 1.76
C VAL A 169 -8.92 -6.09 0.58
N LYS A 170 -8.04 -6.43 -0.37
CA LYS A 170 -8.36 -7.21 -1.57
C LYS A 170 -7.12 -7.95 -2.07
N SER A 171 -7.30 -8.99 -2.88
CA SER A 171 -6.19 -9.82 -3.39
C SER A 171 -5.14 -9.05 -4.20
N LEU A 172 -5.51 -7.92 -4.84
CA LEU A 172 -4.57 -7.01 -5.51
C LEU A 172 -3.64 -6.28 -4.53
N ASN A 173 -4.07 -6.08 -3.27
CA ASN A 173 -3.31 -5.39 -2.23
C ASN A 173 -2.60 -6.37 -1.26
N ILE A 174 -2.58 -7.66 -1.59
CA ILE A 174 -1.83 -8.69 -0.89
C ILE A 174 -0.71 -9.16 -1.81
N LEU A 175 0.54 -8.83 -1.46
CA LEU A 175 1.73 -9.25 -2.18
C LEU A 175 2.27 -10.54 -1.57
N LEU A 176 3.03 -11.33 -2.34
CA LEU A 176 3.65 -12.56 -1.87
C LEU A 176 5.18 -12.44 -1.93
N ASP A 177 5.86 -12.67 -0.80
CA ASP A 177 7.32 -12.63 -0.71
C ASP A 177 7.96 -13.89 -1.35
N GLU A 178 9.29 -14.01 -1.31
CA GLU A 178 10.03 -15.14 -1.89
C GLU A 178 9.65 -16.51 -1.29
N LYS A 179 9.01 -16.52 -0.11
CA LYS A 179 8.48 -17.73 0.55
C LYS A 179 6.97 -17.86 0.43
N TYR A 180 6.34 -17.07 -0.44
CA TYR A 180 4.89 -16.98 -0.62
C TYR A 180 4.14 -16.58 0.66
N ARG A 181 4.76 -15.79 1.56
CA ARG A 181 4.10 -15.22 2.73
C ARG A 181 3.43 -13.91 2.33
N ALA A 182 2.28 -13.65 2.96
CA ALA A 182 1.51 -12.45 2.67
C ALA A 182 2.17 -11.17 3.18
N LYS A 183 2.10 -10.12 2.37
CA LYS A 183 2.46 -8.74 2.68
C LYS A 183 1.30 -7.82 2.28
N VAL A 184 0.58 -7.26 3.26
CA VAL A 184 -0.51 -6.30 3.01
C VAL A 184 0.08 -4.97 2.58
N SER A 185 -0.46 -4.37 1.52
CA SER A 185 0.02 -3.13 0.88
C SER A 185 -1.12 -2.16 0.57
N ASP A 186 -0.77 -0.94 0.13
CA ASP A 186 -1.67 0.14 -0.29
C ASP A 186 -2.52 0.74 0.84
N PHE A 187 -1.88 1.54 1.69
CA PHE A 187 -2.46 2.19 2.87
C PHE A 187 -3.04 3.58 2.61
N GLY A 188 -3.10 4.05 1.36
CA GLY A 188 -3.56 5.39 1.01
C GLY A 188 -4.98 5.69 1.53
N THR A 189 -5.89 4.73 1.45
CA THR A 189 -7.28 4.87 1.91
C THR A 189 -7.49 4.52 3.39
N SER A 190 -6.45 4.07 4.09
CA SER A 190 -6.53 3.66 5.49
C SER A 190 -6.88 4.84 6.41
N ARG A 191 -7.41 4.56 7.59
CA ARG A 191 -7.74 5.59 8.59
C ARG A 191 -7.29 5.14 9.97
N SER A 192 -6.60 6.05 10.67
CA SER A 192 -6.33 5.95 12.10
C SER A 192 -7.45 6.64 12.87
N ILE A 193 -7.95 6.01 13.92
CA ILE A 193 -9.06 6.50 14.73
C ILE A 193 -8.59 6.71 16.15
N ALA A 194 -8.61 7.97 16.62
CA ALA A 194 -8.39 8.25 18.02
C ALA A 194 -9.51 7.62 18.88
N ILE A 195 -9.15 7.05 20.02
CA ILE A 195 -10.04 6.29 20.93
C ILE A 195 -11.29 7.09 21.35
N ASP A 196 -11.22 8.42 21.31
CA ASP A 196 -12.31 9.32 21.72
C ASP A 196 -13.38 9.55 20.63
N GLN A 197 -13.18 9.04 19.41
CA GLN A 197 -14.17 9.18 18.33
C GLN A 197 -14.99 7.90 18.17
N THR A 198 -16.08 7.80 18.97
CA THR A 198 -16.98 6.63 18.97
C THR A 198 -17.90 6.53 17.75
N HIS A 199 -18.00 7.55 16.92
CA HIS A 199 -18.87 7.56 15.73
C HIS A 199 -18.09 7.99 14.48
N LEU A 200 -17.80 7.03 13.63
CA LEU A 200 -17.35 7.28 12.27
C LEU A 200 -18.53 7.18 11.31
N THR A 201 -18.93 8.32 10.78
CA THR A 201 -19.72 8.35 9.53
C THR A 201 -18.77 8.00 8.40
N THR A 202 -18.49 6.70 8.20
CA THR A 202 -17.66 6.24 7.08
C THR A 202 -18.57 5.85 5.94
N ASN A 203 -18.35 6.45 4.77
CA ASN A 203 -18.77 5.80 3.54
C ASN A 203 -18.11 4.42 3.51
N VAL A 204 -18.92 3.37 3.42
CA VAL A 204 -18.42 2.01 3.30
C VAL A 204 -17.62 1.95 2.01
N GLN A 205 -16.29 1.96 2.12
CA GLN A 205 -15.38 1.69 1.02
C GLN A 205 -14.91 0.25 1.16
N GLY A 206 -15.08 -0.53 0.13
CA GLY A 206 -14.65 -1.92 0.03
C GLY A 206 -14.95 -2.44 -1.35
N THR A 207 -14.18 -3.42 -1.80
CA THR A 207 -14.44 -4.07 -3.08
C THR A 207 -15.57 -5.08 -2.92
N PHE A 208 -16.72 -4.81 -3.53
CA PHE A 208 -17.83 -5.77 -3.56
C PHE A 208 -17.36 -7.09 -4.16
N GLY A 209 -17.57 -8.19 -3.44
CA GLY A 209 -17.28 -9.54 -3.94
C GLY A 209 -15.88 -10.10 -3.69
N ALA A 210 -15.00 -9.38 -2.98
CA ALA A 210 -13.62 -9.83 -2.72
C ALA A 210 -13.51 -11.11 -1.86
N LEU A 211 -14.57 -11.52 -1.17
CA LEU A 211 -14.58 -12.65 -0.21
C LEU A 211 -15.51 -13.80 -0.57
N LEU A 212 -16.29 -13.70 -1.66
CA LEU A 212 -17.17 -14.80 -2.06
C LEU A 212 -16.58 -15.54 -3.25
N PRO A 213 -16.41 -16.89 -3.17
CA PRO A 213 -16.15 -17.69 -4.36
C PRO A 213 -17.32 -17.49 -5.32
N ARG A 214 -17.02 -17.28 -6.61
CA ARG A 214 -18.04 -17.32 -7.65
C ARG A 214 -18.68 -18.71 -7.64
N GLY A 215 -19.80 -18.84 -6.91
CA GLY A 215 -20.68 -19.97 -7.05
C GLY A 215 -21.31 -19.89 -8.44
N ASN A 216 -21.20 -20.97 -9.21
CA ASN A 216 -21.93 -21.15 -10.46
C ASN A 216 -23.43 -20.90 -10.24
N GLY A 217 -23.94 -19.94 -10.94
CA GLY A 217 -25.31 -19.62 -11.27
C GLY A 217 -26.42 -20.12 -10.34
N LEU A 218 -26.99 -19.20 -9.57
CA LEU A 218 -28.41 -19.21 -9.27
C LEU A 218 -28.94 -17.78 -9.42
N SER A 219 -29.94 -17.66 -10.23
CA SER A 219 -30.69 -16.48 -10.63
C SER A 219 -31.23 -15.66 -9.44
N GLY A 220 -31.20 -14.37 -9.62
CA GLY A 220 -31.59 -13.28 -8.81
C GLY A 220 -32.78 -13.40 -7.88
N HIS A 221 -32.59 -12.78 -6.70
CA HIS A 221 -33.68 -12.03 -6.04
C HIS A 221 -33.03 -10.87 -5.27
N PRO A 222 -33.59 -9.66 -5.31
CA PRO A 222 -33.04 -8.52 -4.61
C PRO A 222 -33.37 -8.64 -3.11
N ILE A 223 -32.34 -8.62 -2.28
CA ILE A 223 -32.53 -8.51 -0.82
C ILE A 223 -32.95 -7.06 -0.52
N ARG A 224 -34.18 -6.89 -0.05
CA ARG A 224 -34.71 -5.65 0.49
C ARG A 224 -33.91 -5.23 1.71
N ARG A 225 -33.63 -3.93 1.79
CA ARG A 225 -33.05 -3.24 2.96
C ARG A 225 -33.99 -3.41 4.17
N LEU A 226 -33.43 -3.72 5.29
CA LEU A 226 -33.88 -3.29 6.61
C LEU A 226 -32.83 -2.34 7.18
#